data_888faa798ebcc1e41e3981007baf8dee
#
_entry.id   888faa798ebcc1e41e3981007baf8dee
#
_cell.length_a   1.000
_cell.length_b   1.000
_cell.length_c   1.000
_cell.angle_alpha   90.00
_cell.angle_beta   90.00
_cell.angle_gamma   90.00
#
_symmetry.space_group_name_H-M   'P 1'
#
loop_
_entity.id
_entity.type
_entity.pdbx_description
1 polymer ?
#
loop_
_entity_poly.entity_id
_entity_poly.type
_entity_poly.pdbx_seq_one_letter_code
_entity_poly.pdbx_strand_id
1 'polypeptide(L)'
;MTGFFSKYSRFGETSEVASDLERLNFRYRHVIERNQNLLAGKTVLDIASHDGRFTFAALRGAGAKFVVGIEARASLVEKVKKTFTEYEVAAATYQFITGDVFEEVAKIERGTIDTALVLGFLYHTARQYELISSLSRIGVMNIIVDSNVIKTDKPYILLKVEGTQNDSQIWDATRPKVLSSIPSALALELLLQEFGYSTTRIEPEGDIPSSAKDYERKARVTIVGIKN
;
A
#
# COMPACT_ATOMS: atom_id res chain seq x y z
N MET A 1 19.88 4.31 -14.99
CA MET A 1 19.01 3.15 -15.29
C MET A 1 17.60 3.65 -15.54
N THR A 2 16.98 3.27 -16.63
CA THR A 2 15.58 3.62 -16.93
C THR A 2 14.67 2.72 -16.09
N GLY A 3 14.15 3.21 -14.96
CA GLY A 3 13.21 2.47 -14.12
C GLY A 3 11.78 2.51 -14.66
N PHE A 4 10.89 1.74 -14.07
CA PHE A 4 9.48 1.65 -14.45
C PHE A 4 8.80 3.04 -14.48
N PHE A 5 8.86 3.77 -13.38
CA PHE A 5 8.26 5.10 -13.29
C PHE A 5 8.99 6.18 -14.08
N SER A 6 10.21 5.93 -14.55
CA SER A 6 10.88 6.84 -15.49
C SER A 6 10.19 6.90 -16.85
N LYS A 7 9.45 5.84 -17.23
CA LYS A 7 8.58 5.80 -18.43
C LYS A 7 7.21 6.44 -18.16
N TYR A 8 6.84 6.62 -16.89
CA TYR A 8 5.55 7.11 -16.44
C TYR A 8 5.75 8.25 -15.45
N SER A 9 6.48 9.28 -15.90
CA SER A 9 6.98 10.40 -15.08
C SER A 9 5.87 11.20 -14.40
N ARG A 10 4.64 11.14 -14.92
CA ARG A 10 3.48 11.84 -14.38
C ARG A 10 3.27 11.55 -12.89
N PHE A 11 3.55 10.31 -12.44
CA PHE A 11 3.47 9.95 -11.02
C PHE A 11 4.53 10.62 -10.15
N GLY A 12 5.65 11.08 -10.72
CA GLY A 12 6.63 11.91 -10.03
C GLY A 12 6.25 13.40 -10.04
N GLU A 13 5.72 13.89 -11.15
CA GLU A 13 5.37 15.32 -11.34
C GLU A 13 4.13 15.73 -10.54
N THR A 14 3.14 14.85 -10.42
CA THR A 14 1.83 15.14 -9.81
C THR A 14 1.69 14.65 -8.39
N SER A 15 2.71 14.00 -7.84
CA SER A 15 2.66 13.48 -6.49
C SER A 15 2.76 14.59 -5.44
N GLU A 16 1.83 14.59 -4.51
CA GLU A 16 1.87 15.43 -3.31
C GLU A 16 2.79 14.83 -2.22
N VAL A 17 3.09 13.52 -2.34
CA VAL A 17 3.92 12.78 -1.39
C VAL A 17 4.97 11.97 -2.15
N ALA A 18 6.26 12.21 -1.88
CA ALA A 18 7.37 11.47 -2.45
C ALA A 18 7.40 11.46 -4.01
N SER A 19 7.64 12.62 -4.59
CA SER A 19 7.82 12.82 -6.06
C SER A 19 9.16 12.30 -6.60
N ASP A 20 10.03 11.76 -5.75
CA ASP A 20 11.34 11.25 -6.15
C ASP A 20 11.22 9.97 -6.98
N LEU A 21 11.54 10.07 -8.27
CA LEU A 21 11.47 8.95 -9.22
C LEU A 21 12.43 7.81 -8.87
N GLU A 22 13.58 8.09 -8.27
CA GLU A 22 14.53 7.04 -7.87
C GLU A 22 13.92 6.18 -6.75
N ARG A 23 13.31 6.84 -5.75
CA ARG A 23 12.55 6.16 -4.69
C ARG A 23 11.37 5.37 -5.26
N LEU A 24 10.60 5.95 -6.17
CA LEU A 24 9.47 5.26 -6.80
C LEU A 24 9.91 4.03 -7.59
N ASN A 25 10.98 4.13 -8.36
CA ASN A 25 11.56 3.01 -9.12
C ASN A 25 12.12 1.93 -8.19
N PHE A 26 12.78 2.31 -7.10
CA PHE A 26 13.23 1.37 -6.09
C PHE A 26 12.05 0.64 -5.47
N ARG A 27 11.00 1.35 -5.02
CA ARG A 27 9.80 0.75 -4.43
C ARG A 27 9.06 -0.15 -5.42
N TYR A 28 9.00 0.21 -6.70
CA TYR A 28 8.44 -0.65 -7.73
C TYR A 28 9.17 -2.01 -7.77
N ARG A 29 10.50 -2.00 -7.90
CA ARG A 29 11.29 -3.25 -7.92
C ARG A 29 11.10 -4.05 -6.63
N HIS A 30 11.21 -3.37 -5.50
CA HIS A 30 11.21 -4.00 -4.18
C HIS A 30 9.85 -4.55 -3.76
N VAL A 31 8.76 -3.85 -4.06
CA VAL A 31 7.41 -4.19 -3.58
C VAL A 31 6.57 -4.90 -4.64
N ILE A 32 6.66 -4.47 -5.91
CA ILE A 32 5.78 -4.96 -6.98
C ILE A 32 6.48 -6.06 -7.80
N GLU A 33 7.62 -5.74 -8.40
CA GLU A 33 8.30 -6.65 -9.33
C GLU A 33 8.77 -7.95 -8.65
N ARG A 34 9.32 -7.87 -7.44
CA ARG A 34 9.74 -9.05 -6.65
C ARG A 34 8.59 -9.94 -6.20
N ASN A 35 7.37 -9.40 -6.18
CA ASN A 35 6.16 -10.12 -5.79
C ASN A 35 5.22 -10.33 -6.99
N GLN A 36 5.74 -10.28 -8.21
CA GLN A 36 4.94 -10.41 -9.44
C GLN A 36 4.10 -11.70 -9.46
N ASN A 37 4.62 -12.80 -8.93
CA ASN A 37 3.92 -14.07 -8.82
C ASN A 37 2.63 -14.01 -7.96
N LEU A 38 2.54 -13.07 -7.04
CA LEU A 38 1.36 -12.84 -6.19
C LEU A 38 0.37 -11.84 -6.81
N LEU A 39 0.74 -11.22 -7.93
CA LEU A 39 -0.01 -10.14 -8.58
C LEU A 39 -0.48 -10.51 -9.99
N ALA A 40 0.37 -11.23 -10.76
CA ALA A 40 0.08 -11.57 -12.16
C ALA A 40 -1.20 -12.41 -12.31
N GLY A 41 -2.14 -11.92 -13.13
CA GLY A 41 -3.44 -12.55 -13.36
C GLY A 41 -4.42 -12.48 -12.19
N LYS A 42 -4.09 -11.77 -11.11
CA LYS A 42 -4.88 -11.67 -9.87
C LYS A 42 -5.79 -10.46 -9.83
N THR A 43 -6.84 -10.55 -9.02
CA THR A 43 -7.62 -9.39 -8.58
C THR A 43 -6.97 -8.82 -7.33
N VAL A 44 -6.54 -7.58 -7.42
CA VAL A 44 -5.74 -6.91 -6.39
C VAL A 44 -6.54 -5.79 -5.72
N LEU A 45 -6.44 -5.65 -4.40
CA LEU A 45 -6.98 -4.54 -3.63
C LEU A 45 -5.84 -3.62 -3.19
N ASP A 46 -5.86 -2.36 -3.60
CA ASP A 46 -4.88 -1.33 -3.23
C ASP A 46 -5.48 -0.44 -2.14
N ILE A 47 -4.99 -0.63 -0.90
CA ILE A 47 -5.48 0.06 0.31
C ILE A 47 -4.87 1.45 0.41
N ALA A 48 -5.72 2.48 0.53
CA ALA A 48 -5.32 3.88 0.52
C ALA A 48 -4.46 4.20 -0.71
N SER A 49 -5.03 3.94 -1.88
CA SER A 49 -4.33 3.88 -3.17
C SER A 49 -3.71 5.22 -3.63
N HIS A 50 -4.01 6.31 -2.92
CA HIS A 50 -3.47 7.64 -3.16
C HIS A 50 -3.69 8.10 -4.62
N ASP A 51 -2.63 8.41 -5.36
CA ASP A 51 -2.68 8.80 -6.78
C ASP A 51 -2.65 7.59 -7.74
N GLY A 52 -2.93 6.39 -7.25
CA GLY A 52 -3.04 5.16 -8.04
C GLY A 52 -1.72 4.62 -8.59
N ARG A 53 -0.55 5.14 -8.15
CA ARG A 53 0.76 4.71 -8.67
C ARG A 53 1.02 3.22 -8.52
N PHE A 54 0.63 2.61 -7.39
CA PHE A 54 0.83 1.18 -7.17
C PHE A 54 -0.28 0.34 -7.79
N THR A 55 -1.51 0.86 -7.91
CA THR A 55 -2.55 0.31 -8.78
C THR A 55 -2.04 0.20 -10.22
N PHE A 56 -1.45 1.28 -10.76
CA PHE A 56 -0.85 1.31 -12.09
C PHE A 56 0.31 0.31 -12.22
N ALA A 57 1.20 0.28 -11.22
CA ALA A 57 2.33 -0.64 -11.20
C ALA A 57 1.89 -2.11 -11.14
N ALA A 58 0.84 -2.45 -10.39
CA ALA A 58 0.26 -3.79 -10.36
C ALA A 58 -0.31 -4.19 -11.73
N LEU A 59 -1.04 -3.29 -12.39
CA LEU A 59 -1.60 -3.56 -13.73
C LEU A 59 -0.53 -3.66 -14.81
N ARG A 60 0.26 -2.61 -15.00
CA ARG A 60 1.20 -2.47 -16.13
C ARG A 60 2.55 -3.13 -15.90
N GLY A 61 2.97 -3.24 -14.64
CA GLY A 61 4.27 -3.80 -14.26
C GLY A 61 4.21 -5.26 -13.87
N ALA A 62 3.23 -5.64 -13.06
CA ALA A 62 3.10 -7.01 -12.57
C ALA A 62 2.06 -7.86 -13.33
N GLY A 63 1.23 -7.27 -14.20
CA GLY A 63 0.24 -8.00 -14.98
C GLY A 63 -0.98 -8.44 -14.17
N ALA A 64 -1.38 -7.66 -13.18
CA ALA A 64 -2.63 -7.91 -12.46
C ALA A 64 -3.83 -7.90 -13.44
N LYS A 65 -4.80 -8.78 -13.20
CA LYS A 65 -6.02 -8.88 -14.02
C LYS A 65 -6.93 -7.70 -13.79
N PHE A 66 -7.13 -7.34 -12.54
CA PHE A 66 -8.01 -6.26 -12.12
C PHE A 66 -7.52 -5.66 -10.81
N VAL A 67 -7.63 -4.35 -10.63
CA VAL A 67 -7.27 -3.69 -9.37
C VAL A 67 -8.40 -2.81 -8.86
N VAL A 68 -8.78 -3.02 -7.60
CA VAL A 68 -9.68 -2.14 -6.85
C VAL A 68 -8.81 -1.24 -5.97
N GLY A 69 -8.84 0.08 -6.18
CA GLY A 69 -8.19 1.06 -5.31
C GLY A 69 -9.22 1.72 -4.39
N ILE A 70 -8.94 1.77 -3.09
CA ILE A 70 -9.75 2.54 -2.13
C ILE A 70 -8.95 3.77 -1.72
N GLU A 71 -9.52 4.96 -1.86
CA GLU A 71 -8.91 6.23 -1.43
C GLU A 71 -9.98 7.16 -0.86
N ALA A 72 -9.71 7.73 0.31
CA ALA A 72 -10.68 8.59 0.99
C ALA A 72 -10.86 9.97 0.30
N ARG A 73 -9.84 10.45 -0.41
CA ARG A 73 -9.81 11.78 -1.03
C ARG A 73 -10.32 11.73 -2.46
N ALA A 74 -11.52 12.24 -2.68
CA ALA A 74 -12.14 12.31 -4.01
C ALA A 74 -11.26 13.03 -5.04
N SER A 75 -10.52 14.09 -4.62
CA SER A 75 -9.60 14.83 -5.49
C SER A 75 -8.47 13.97 -6.06
N LEU A 76 -7.94 13.02 -5.26
CA LEU A 76 -6.93 12.07 -5.74
C LEU A 76 -7.54 11.05 -6.70
N VAL A 77 -8.75 10.55 -6.41
CA VAL A 77 -9.46 9.63 -7.32
C VAL A 77 -9.70 10.28 -8.69
N GLU A 78 -10.10 11.54 -8.72
CA GLU A 78 -10.25 12.27 -9.98
C GLU A 78 -8.92 12.48 -10.72
N LYS A 79 -7.84 12.74 -9.97
CA LYS A 79 -6.48 12.85 -10.53
C LYS A 79 -6.00 11.53 -11.13
N VAL A 80 -6.25 10.41 -10.43
CA VAL A 80 -5.93 9.06 -10.93
C VAL A 80 -6.63 8.79 -12.25
N LYS A 81 -7.93 9.05 -12.37
CA LYS A 81 -8.71 8.82 -13.60
C LYS A 81 -8.08 9.55 -14.80
N LYS A 82 -7.66 10.81 -14.62
CA LYS A 82 -6.97 11.58 -15.66
C LYS A 82 -5.64 10.94 -16.06
N THR A 83 -4.80 10.58 -15.08
CA THR A 83 -3.50 9.94 -15.33
C THR A 83 -3.65 8.58 -16.01
N PHE A 84 -4.65 7.79 -15.64
CA PHE A 84 -4.90 6.49 -16.26
C PHE A 84 -5.41 6.62 -17.69
N THR A 85 -6.24 7.62 -17.98
CA THR A 85 -6.66 7.96 -19.35
C THR A 85 -5.46 8.38 -20.20
N GLU A 86 -4.58 9.24 -19.67
CA GLU A 86 -3.37 9.71 -20.33
C GLU A 86 -2.40 8.57 -20.69
N TYR A 87 -2.31 7.55 -19.83
CA TYR A 87 -1.51 6.35 -20.06
C TYR A 87 -2.29 5.19 -20.70
N GLU A 88 -3.47 5.44 -21.23
CA GLU A 88 -4.30 4.45 -21.95
C GLU A 88 -4.50 3.15 -21.14
N VAL A 89 -4.79 3.29 -19.83
CA VAL A 89 -5.16 2.14 -19.00
C VAL A 89 -6.59 1.76 -19.32
N ALA A 90 -6.83 0.50 -19.72
CA ALA A 90 -8.17 0.03 -20.06
C ALA A 90 -9.12 0.14 -18.86
N ALA A 91 -10.20 0.88 -18.99
CA ALA A 91 -11.16 1.14 -17.90
C ALA A 91 -11.78 -0.15 -17.31
N ALA A 92 -11.79 -1.23 -18.08
CA ALA A 92 -12.28 -2.53 -17.63
C ALA A 92 -11.30 -3.27 -16.68
N THR A 93 -10.10 -2.72 -16.42
CA THR A 93 -9.06 -3.37 -15.60
C THR A 93 -8.91 -2.78 -14.20
N TYR A 94 -9.65 -1.73 -13.88
CA TYR A 94 -9.57 -1.11 -12.56
C TYR A 94 -10.88 -0.49 -12.10
N GLN A 95 -10.99 -0.30 -10.79
CA GLN A 95 -12.04 0.47 -10.15
C GLN A 95 -11.44 1.28 -9.00
N PHE A 96 -11.84 2.57 -8.87
CA PHE A 96 -11.53 3.36 -7.69
C PHE A 96 -12.79 3.65 -6.90
N ILE A 97 -12.73 3.37 -5.60
CA ILE A 97 -13.79 3.64 -4.63
C ILE A 97 -13.32 4.81 -3.76
N THR A 98 -14.13 5.88 -3.69
CA THR A 98 -13.89 6.98 -2.77
C THR A 98 -14.58 6.67 -1.45
N GLY A 99 -13.81 6.49 -0.37
CA GLY A 99 -14.39 6.17 0.93
C GLY A 99 -13.35 5.81 1.99
N ASP A 100 -13.82 5.62 3.22
CA ASP A 100 -13.00 5.11 4.32
C ASP A 100 -12.62 3.65 4.08
N VAL A 101 -11.33 3.35 4.21
CA VAL A 101 -10.79 2.00 3.98
C VAL A 101 -11.53 0.93 4.81
N PHE A 102 -11.82 1.21 6.06
CA PHE A 102 -12.43 0.23 6.98
C PHE A 102 -13.89 -0.03 6.63
N GLU A 103 -14.60 0.99 6.16
CA GLU A 103 -15.99 0.86 5.72
C GLU A 103 -16.08 0.17 4.36
N GLU A 104 -15.22 0.55 3.41
CA GLU A 104 -15.28 0.02 2.06
C GLU A 104 -14.78 -1.43 1.97
N VAL A 105 -13.72 -1.81 2.72
CA VAL A 105 -13.28 -3.21 2.80
C VAL A 105 -14.38 -4.12 3.36
N ALA A 106 -15.17 -3.62 4.32
CA ALA A 106 -16.26 -4.40 4.90
C ALA A 106 -17.39 -4.75 3.91
N LYS A 107 -17.52 -3.99 2.82
CA LYS A 107 -18.53 -4.17 1.77
C LYS A 107 -18.08 -5.12 0.64
N ILE A 108 -16.78 -5.45 0.58
CA ILE A 108 -16.24 -6.33 -0.45
C ILE A 108 -16.75 -7.76 -0.24
N GLU A 109 -17.24 -8.36 -1.32
CA GLU A 109 -17.69 -9.74 -1.33
C GLU A 109 -16.51 -10.70 -1.11
N ARG A 110 -16.73 -11.69 -0.25
CA ARG A 110 -15.72 -12.69 0.07
C ARG A 110 -15.27 -13.49 -1.15
N GLY A 111 -13.95 -13.66 -1.30
CA GLY A 111 -13.34 -14.46 -2.37
C GLY A 111 -13.19 -13.72 -3.69
N THR A 112 -13.51 -12.41 -3.75
CA THR A 112 -13.34 -11.61 -4.98
C THR A 112 -11.95 -11.00 -5.11
N ILE A 113 -11.19 -10.91 -4.01
CA ILE A 113 -9.84 -10.34 -3.97
C ILE A 113 -8.82 -11.44 -3.68
N ASP A 114 -7.81 -11.58 -4.51
CA ASP A 114 -6.71 -12.53 -4.33
C ASP A 114 -5.60 -11.95 -3.45
N THR A 115 -5.20 -10.70 -3.74
CA THR A 115 -4.04 -10.06 -3.10
C THR A 115 -4.37 -8.64 -2.64
N ALA A 116 -3.97 -8.27 -1.43
CA ALA A 116 -4.06 -6.90 -0.95
C ALA A 116 -2.68 -6.23 -0.89
N LEU A 117 -2.60 -4.99 -1.39
CA LEU A 117 -1.47 -4.08 -1.23
C LEU A 117 -1.79 -3.11 -0.09
N VAL A 118 -0.97 -3.10 0.95
CA VAL A 118 -1.09 -2.20 2.12
C VAL A 118 0.20 -1.38 2.21
N LEU A 119 0.31 -0.39 1.32
CA LEU A 119 1.57 0.28 1.03
C LEU A 119 1.61 1.71 1.58
N GLY A 120 2.18 1.88 2.75
CA GLY A 120 2.34 3.19 3.36
C GLY A 120 1.14 3.64 4.22
N PHE A 121 0.27 2.73 4.62
CA PHE A 121 -0.95 3.05 5.35
C PHE A 121 -0.89 2.71 6.85
N LEU A 122 -0.35 1.55 7.25
CA LEU A 122 -0.49 1.03 8.62
C LEU A 122 0.11 1.92 9.71
N TYR A 123 1.07 2.76 9.39
CA TYR A 123 1.65 3.70 10.36
C TYR A 123 0.85 5.02 10.50
N HIS A 124 -0.25 5.18 9.76
CA HIS A 124 -1.17 6.30 9.84
C HIS A 124 -2.46 5.98 10.58
N THR A 125 -2.61 4.77 11.10
CA THR A 125 -3.80 4.33 11.84
C THR A 125 -3.44 3.59 13.11
N ALA A 126 -4.32 3.57 14.10
CA ALA A 126 -4.23 2.69 15.27
C ALA A 126 -5.09 1.42 15.10
N ARG A 127 -5.67 1.19 13.90
CA ARG A 127 -6.63 0.10 13.60
C ARG A 127 -6.00 -1.01 12.75
N GLN A 128 -4.70 -1.32 12.95
CA GLN A 128 -4.00 -2.34 12.17
C GLN A 128 -4.66 -3.72 12.29
N TYR A 129 -4.98 -4.14 13.52
CA TYR A 129 -5.66 -5.42 13.78
C TYR A 129 -6.97 -5.53 13.00
N GLU A 130 -7.78 -4.48 13.03
CA GLU A 130 -9.08 -4.43 12.36
C GLU A 130 -8.92 -4.55 10.83
N LEU A 131 -7.95 -3.87 10.24
CA LEU A 131 -7.70 -3.98 8.80
C LEU A 131 -7.31 -5.40 8.40
N ILE A 132 -6.31 -5.99 9.08
CA ILE A 132 -5.86 -7.36 8.77
C ILE A 132 -6.98 -8.37 8.99
N SER A 133 -7.76 -8.22 10.06
CA SER A 133 -8.96 -9.03 10.33
C SER A 133 -9.97 -8.94 9.17
N SER A 134 -10.25 -7.72 8.69
CA SER A 134 -11.19 -7.48 7.60
C SER A 134 -10.72 -8.08 6.29
N LEU A 135 -9.43 -7.93 5.94
CA LEU A 135 -8.82 -8.56 4.76
C LEU A 135 -8.89 -10.09 4.84
N SER A 136 -8.60 -10.66 6.01
CA SER A 136 -8.73 -12.11 6.23
C SER A 136 -10.18 -12.59 6.09
N ARG A 137 -11.15 -11.84 6.62
CA ARG A 137 -12.58 -12.16 6.57
C ARG A 137 -13.13 -12.17 5.14
N ILE A 138 -12.72 -11.24 4.30
CA ILE A 138 -13.12 -11.22 2.88
C ILE A 138 -12.35 -12.25 2.03
N GLY A 139 -11.45 -13.04 2.63
CA GLY A 139 -10.80 -14.18 1.98
C GLY A 139 -9.55 -13.83 1.18
N VAL A 140 -8.88 -12.70 1.46
CA VAL A 140 -7.61 -12.35 0.81
C VAL A 140 -6.55 -13.42 1.10
N MET A 141 -5.94 -13.95 0.04
CA MET A 141 -4.93 -15.02 0.15
C MET A 141 -3.52 -14.47 0.36
N ASN A 142 -3.20 -13.32 -0.23
CA ASN A 142 -1.89 -12.71 -0.14
C ASN A 142 -1.99 -11.26 0.34
N ILE A 143 -1.13 -10.85 1.25
CA ILE A 143 -1.04 -9.46 1.71
C ILE A 143 0.41 -9.00 1.56
N ILE A 144 0.63 -7.90 0.84
CA ILE A 144 1.92 -7.24 0.73
C ILE A 144 1.85 -5.95 1.55
N VAL A 145 2.54 -5.92 2.67
CA VAL A 145 2.65 -4.75 3.56
C VAL A 145 3.97 -4.05 3.30
N ASP A 146 3.94 -2.73 3.10
CA ASP A 146 5.13 -1.88 3.08
C ASP A 146 4.91 -0.71 4.04
N SER A 147 5.62 -0.69 5.16
CA SER A 147 5.31 0.20 6.29
C SER A 147 6.55 0.76 6.97
N ASN A 148 6.45 2.02 7.40
CA ASN A 148 7.37 2.55 8.41
C ASN A 148 7.18 1.74 9.70
N VAL A 149 8.30 1.51 10.41
CA VAL A 149 8.32 0.72 11.65
C VAL A 149 9.23 1.35 12.68
N ILE A 150 8.95 1.10 13.96
CA ILE A 150 9.91 1.35 15.04
C ILE A 150 10.99 0.27 15.03
N LYS A 151 12.24 0.70 15.25
CA LYS A 151 13.40 -0.20 15.28
C LYS A 151 13.48 -0.89 16.63
N THR A 152 12.95 -2.08 16.71
CA THR A 152 13.02 -2.94 17.89
C THR A 152 12.78 -4.40 17.46
N ASP A 153 13.32 -5.32 18.21
CA ASP A 153 13.10 -6.75 18.13
C ASP A 153 11.86 -7.23 18.91
N LYS A 154 11.18 -6.29 19.58
CA LYS A 154 9.95 -6.58 20.37
C LYS A 154 8.70 -6.23 19.59
N PRO A 155 7.56 -6.92 19.84
CA PRO A 155 6.30 -6.67 19.14
C PRO A 155 5.56 -5.46 19.73
N TYR A 156 6.04 -4.26 19.47
CA TYR A 156 5.45 -3.02 19.97
C TYR A 156 4.63 -2.29 18.91
N ILE A 157 3.60 -1.60 19.37
CA ILE A 157 2.85 -0.60 18.62
C ILE A 157 2.93 0.70 19.41
N LEU A 158 3.64 1.69 18.85
CA LEU A 158 3.80 3.00 19.47
C LEU A 158 2.65 3.92 19.03
N LEU A 159 1.80 4.29 19.95
CA LEU A 159 0.74 5.26 19.71
C LEU A 159 1.32 6.66 19.56
N LYS A 160 0.77 7.43 18.63
CA LYS A 160 1.10 8.84 18.41
C LYS A 160 -0.16 9.62 18.03
N VAL A 161 -0.07 10.94 18.13
CA VAL A 161 -1.13 11.85 17.68
C VAL A 161 -0.64 12.58 16.44
N GLU A 162 -1.40 12.52 15.34
CA GLU A 162 -1.11 13.21 14.09
C GLU A 162 -2.16 14.30 13.81
N GLY A 163 -1.73 15.37 13.14
CA GLY A 163 -2.64 16.40 12.64
C GLY A 163 -3.35 15.94 11.37
N THR A 164 -4.64 16.25 11.26
CA THR A 164 -5.44 15.91 10.08
C THR A 164 -5.28 16.90 8.92
N GLN A 165 -4.52 17.99 9.13
CA GLN A 165 -4.26 19.00 8.10
C GLN A 165 -3.21 18.58 7.07
N ASN A 166 -2.45 17.53 7.36
CA ASN A 166 -1.48 16.96 6.43
C ASN A 166 -2.11 15.77 5.71
N ASP A 167 -1.95 15.71 4.42
CA ASP A 167 -2.61 14.84 3.42
C ASP A 167 -2.81 13.36 3.74
N SER A 168 -2.16 12.84 4.77
CA SER A 168 -2.22 11.42 5.13
C SER A 168 -3.41 10.99 6.01
N GLN A 169 -4.16 11.97 6.59
CA GLN A 169 -5.18 11.69 7.64
C GLN A 169 -6.53 12.38 7.37
N ILE A 170 -6.82 12.75 6.15
CA ILE A 170 -7.97 13.61 5.79
C ILE A 170 -9.34 12.94 5.99
N TRP A 171 -9.38 11.63 6.15
CA TRP A 171 -10.65 10.91 6.30
C TRP A 171 -11.48 11.32 7.54
N ASP A 172 -10.88 11.95 8.56
CA ASP A 172 -11.60 12.55 9.68
C ASP A 172 -11.31 14.07 9.78
N ALA A 173 -11.74 14.82 8.75
CA ALA A 173 -11.60 16.26 8.70
C ALA A 173 -12.39 16.99 9.81
N THR A 174 -13.24 16.28 10.57
CA THR A 174 -14.01 16.83 11.72
C THR A 174 -13.13 17.02 12.95
N ARG A 175 -11.96 16.38 13.02
CA ARG A 175 -11.02 16.45 14.13
C ARG A 175 -9.70 17.06 13.70
N PRO A 176 -9.14 18.02 14.44
CA PRO A 176 -7.83 18.59 14.11
C PRO A 176 -6.66 17.63 14.35
N LYS A 177 -6.90 16.58 15.13
CA LYS A 177 -5.89 15.55 15.49
C LYS A 177 -6.55 14.18 15.58
N VAL A 178 -5.82 13.15 15.15
CA VAL A 178 -6.25 11.74 15.23
C VAL A 178 -5.18 10.89 15.89
N LEU A 179 -5.62 9.79 16.51
CA LEU A 179 -4.73 8.77 17.03
C LEU A 179 -4.24 7.90 15.87
N SER A 180 -2.95 7.82 15.73
CA SER A 180 -2.26 6.89 14.82
C SER A 180 -1.23 6.07 15.59
N SER A 181 -0.53 5.17 14.92
CA SER A 181 0.51 4.39 15.60
C SER A 181 1.56 3.90 14.60
N ILE A 182 2.76 3.64 15.12
CA ILE A 182 3.84 3.01 14.34
C ILE A 182 4.07 1.62 14.93
N PRO A 183 3.85 0.54 14.19
CA PRO A 183 4.16 -0.82 14.63
C PRO A 183 5.66 -1.12 14.51
N SER A 184 6.15 -2.12 15.24
CA SER A 184 7.42 -2.78 14.92
C SER A 184 7.21 -3.81 13.80
N ALA A 185 8.30 -4.23 13.14
CA ALA A 185 8.22 -5.29 12.12
C ALA A 185 7.64 -6.59 12.71
N LEU A 186 8.10 -6.98 13.90
CA LEU A 186 7.59 -8.18 14.58
C LEU A 186 6.11 -8.05 14.96
N ALA A 187 5.63 -6.85 15.33
CA ALA A 187 4.21 -6.66 15.59
C ALA A 187 3.35 -6.87 14.33
N LEU A 188 3.82 -6.39 13.16
CA LEU A 188 3.14 -6.63 11.89
C LEU A 188 3.10 -8.12 11.51
N GLU A 189 4.21 -8.83 11.71
CA GLU A 189 4.26 -10.28 11.47
C GLU A 189 3.29 -11.04 12.35
N LEU A 190 3.27 -10.76 13.66
CA LEU A 190 2.34 -11.39 14.60
C LEU A 190 0.87 -11.08 14.27
N LEU A 191 0.57 -9.86 13.86
CA LEU A 191 -0.78 -9.49 13.41
C LEU A 191 -1.21 -10.30 12.17
N LEU A 192 -0.32 -10.50 11.20
CA LEU A 192 -0.61 -11.34 10.04
C LEU A 192 -0.77 -12.82 10.43
N GLN A 193 0.12 -13.33 11.29
CA GLN A 193 0.10 -14.70 11.77
C GLN A 193 -1.16 -15.03 12.57
N GLU A 194 -1.66 -14.10 13.37
CA GLU A 194 -2.92 -14.23 14.13
C GLU A 194 -4.11 -14.57 13.20
N PHE A 195 -4.09 -14.04 11.97
CA PHE A 195 -5.11 -14.33 10.97
C PHE A 195 -4.71 -15.44 9.97
N GLY A 196 -3.73 -16.27 10.32
CA GLY A 196 -3.35 -17.49 9.56
C GLY A 196 -2.49 -17.22 8.33
N TYR A 197 -1.73 -16.11 8.29
CA TYR A 197 -0.75 -15.87 7.23
C TYR A 197 0.66 -16.30 7.67
N SER A 198 1.35 -17.09 6.85
CA SER A 198 2.80 -17.26 6.95
C SER A 198 3.48 -15.99 6.45
N THR A 199 4.48 -15.48 7.16
CA THR A 199 5.10 -14.19 6.87
C THR A 199 6.55 -14.32 6.42
N THR A 200 6.95 -13.48 5.45
CA THR A 200 8.32 -13.35 4.98
C THR A 200 8.66 -11.86 4.85
N ARG A 201 9.79 -11.43 5.44
CA ARG A 201 10.35 -10.10 5.19
C ARG A 201 11.10 -10.10 3.86
N ILE A 202 10.88 -9.07 3.07
CA ILE A 202 11.62 -8.85 1.83
C ILE A 202 12.76 -7.90 2.14
N GLU A 203 13.98 -8.42 2.16
CA GLU A 203 15.17 -7.58 2.36
C GLU A 203 15.44 -6.72 1.12
N PRO A 204 15.87 -5.46 1.29
CA PRO A 204 16.22 -4.60 0.17
C PRO A 204 17.44 -5.13 -0.57
N GLU A 205 17.42 -5.10 -1.91
CA GLU A 205 18.50 -5.58 -2.77
C GLU A 205 18.88 -4.54 -3.82
N GLY A 206 20.14 -4.63 -4.29
CA GLY A 206 20.70 -3.74 -5.29
C GLY A 206 20.97 -2.33 -4.76
N ASP A 207 21.08 -1.39 -5.69
CA ASP A 207 21.33 0.02 -5.35
C ASP A 207 20.11 0.64 -4.68
N ILE A 208 20.28 1.08 -3.43
CA ILE A 208 19.27 1.77 -2.65
C ILE A 208 19.53 3.28 -2.76
N PRO A 209 18.64 4.03 -3.41
CA PRO A 209 18.83 5.48 -3.57
C PRO A 209 18.79 6.19 -2.21
N SER A 210 19.40 7.38 -2.15
CA SER A 210 19.49 8.17 -0.92
C SER A 210 18.12 8.44 -0.30
N SER A 211 17.10 8.62 -1.13
CA SER A 211 15.71 8.83 -0.74
C SER A 211 15.00 7.57 -0.21
N ALA A 212 15.59 6.37 -0.34
CA ALA A 212 15.06 5.09 0.16
C ALA A 212 15.93 4.46 1.28
N LYS A 213 16.82 5.23 1.90
CA LYS A 213 17.70 4.76 3.00
C LYS A 213 16.95 4.32 4.26
N ASP A 214 15.67 4.63 4.39
CA ASP A 214 14.78 4.11 5.43
C ASP A 214 14.66 2.58 5.40
N TYR A 215 14.72 1.95 4.22
CA TYR A 215 14.75 0.49 4.07
C TYR A 215 16.08 -0.10 4.60
N GLU A 216 17.22 0.46 4.15
CA GLU A 216 18.55 0.02 4.61
C GLU A 216 18.69 0.17 6.13
N ARG A 217 18.16 1.26 6.68
CA ARG A 217 18.18 1.56 8.12
C ARG A 217 17.15 0.75 8.92
N LYS A 218 16.38 -0.13 8.27
CA LYS A 218 15.29 -0.91 8.89
C LYS A 218 14.24 -0.04 9.60
N ALA A 219 14.05 1.18 9.13
CA ALA A 219 12.99 2.09 9.57
C ALA A 219 11.72 1.93 8.70
N ARG A 220 11.84 1.18 7.59
CA ARG A 220 10.77 0.73 6.72
C ARG A 220 11.01 -0.72 6.35
N VAL A 221 9.93 -1.50 6.30
CA VAL A 221 9.98 -2.93 5.97
C VAL A 221 8.89 -3.28 4.96
N THR A 222 9.20 -4.28 4.12
CA THR A 222 8.20 -4.95 3.30
C THR A 222 8.02 -6.36 3.83
N ILE A 223 6.77 -6.74 4.12
CA ILE A 223 6.39 -8.06 4.63
C ILE A 223 5.34 -8.64 3.69
N VAL A 224 5.55 -9.88 3.28
CA VAL A 224 4.57 -10.67 2.53
C VAL A 224 3.93 -11.66 3.47
N GLY A 225 2.59 -11.67 3.53
CA GLY A 225 1.78 -12.67 4.19
C GLY A 225 1.07 -13.54 3.17
N ILE A 226 1.19 -14.86 3.29
CA ILE A 226 0.50 -15.84 2.45
C ILE A 226 -0.39 -16.70 3.35
N LYS A 227 -1.67 -16.81 3.00
CA LYS A 227 -2.66 -17.60 3.74
C LYS A 227 -2.30 -19.08 3.64
N ASN A 228 -2.28 -19.77 4.78
CA ASN A 228 -2.06 -21.23 4.87
C ASN A 228 -3.30 -22.01 4.44
#